data_264ff23e8b2036710903e333d2111dae
#
_entry.id   264ff23e8b2036710903e333d2111dae
#
_cell.length_a   1.000
_cell.length_b   1.000
_cell.length_c   1.000
_cell.angle_alpha   90.00
_cell.angle_beta   90.00
_cell.angle_gamma   90.00
#
_symmetry.space_group_name_H-M   'P 1'
#
loop_
_entity.id
_entity.type
_entity.pdbx_description
1 polymer ?
#
loop_
_entity_poly.entity_id
_entity_poly.type
_entity_poly.pdbx_seq_one_letter_code
_entity_poly.pdbx_strand_id
1 'polypeptide(L)'
;SMFLFAGLANHTVESIKSYEGVDRVWVEEAQTVSKKSWDILIPTIRKSGSEVWVTLNPDLDTDDTYTRFIESPPPDLVACKINYNDNPWFTEVLEKERQHCQATRPKDYENIWEGKCKAAVDGAIYADEIVSSQENGRVRNVPYDPLLKVQVVFDLGWNDKMAISLVQKQSSELRIFEYIEDDHKTLDYYSQVLKAKGLNYGTLWLPHDGANKDFKTGKSAQE
;
A
#
# COMPACT_ATOMS: atom_id res chain seq x y z
N SER A 1 -2.23 36.88 15.06
CA SER A 1 -2.28 35.54 14.51
C SER A 1 -2.01 34.53 15.61
N MET A 2 -2.75 33.46 15.66
CA MET A 2 -2.58 32.35 16.63
C MET A 2 -2.11 31.11 15.85
N PHE A 3 -1.08 30.44 16.35
CA PHE A 3 -0.59 29.18 15.81
C PHE A 3 -0.93 28.05 16.78
N LEU A 4 -1.43 26.94 16.22
CA LEU A 4 -1.75 25.72 16.93
C LEU A 4 -0.91 24.59 16.36
N PHE A 5 -0.35 23.75 17.22
CA PHE A 5 0.41 22.58 16.82
C PHE A 5 -0.35 21.32 17.26
N ALA A 6 -0.53 20.37 16.37
CA ALA A 6 -1.25 19.13 16.65
C ALA A 6 -0.64 17.96 15.89
N GLY A 7 -0.76 16.75 16.45
CA GLY A 7 -0.36 15.52 15.78
C GLY A 7 -1.51 14.93 14.95
N LEU A 8 -1.16 14.32 13.81
CA LEU A 8 -2.09 13.63 12.90
C LEU A 8 -2.04 12.10 13.04
N ALA A 9 -1.43 11.58 14.10
CA ALA A 9 -1.44 10.14 14.34
C ALA A 9 -2.85 9.63 14.70
N ASN A 10 -3.13 8.36 14.42
CA ASN A 10 -4.46 7.75 14.60
C ASN A 10 -5.08 7.95 16.00
N HIS A 11 -4.26 8.06 17.05
CA HIS A 11 -4.71 8.26 18.41
C HIS A 11 -4.91 9.74 18.80
N THR A 12 -4.42 10.69 18.00
CA THR A 12 -4.53 12.14 18.26
C THR A 12 -5.47 12.85 17.30
N VAL A 13 -5.77 12.26 16.15
CA VAL A 13 -6.54 12.87 15.07
C VAL A 13 -7.95 13.31 15.48
N GLU A 14 -8.56 12.65 16.46
CA GLU A 14 -9.91 13.03 16.95
C GLU A 14 -9.96 14.44 17.57
N SER A 15 -8.84 14.92 18.14
CA SER A 15 -8.77 16.28 18.72
C SER A 15 -8.85 17.38 17.65
N ILE A 16 -8.55 17.05 16.41
CA ILE A 16 -8.55 17.99 15.28
C ILE A 16 -9.95 18.45 14.91
N LYS A 17 -10.98 17.67 15.23
CA LYS A 17 -12.38 18.05 15.02
C LYS A 17 -12.77 19.40 15.66
N SER A 18 -12.03 19.85 16.66
CA SER A 18 -12.24 21.17 17.30
C SER A 18 -11.67 22.35 16.49
N TYR A 19 -10.94 22.12 15.41
CA TYR A 19 -10.25 23.17 14.65
C TYR A 19 -11.03 23.66 13.41
N GLU A 20 -12.34 23.54 13.42
CA GLU A 20 -13.21 23.90 12.28
C GLU A 20 -13.13 25.38 11.82
N GLY A 21 -12.65 26.27 12.68
CA GLY A 21 -12.51 27.71 12.41
C GLY A 21 -11.14 28.15 11.92
N VAL A 22 -10.22 27.22 11.66
CA VAL A 22 -8.84 27.51 11.23
C VAL A 22 -8.81 28.01 9.80
N ASP A 23 -8.01 29.05 9.54
CA ASP A 23 -7.84 29.62 8.20
C ASP A 23 -6.89 28.82 7.32
N ARG A 24 -5.80 28.32 7.92
CA ARG A 24 -4.77 27.57 7.19
C ARG A 24 -4.27 26.41 8.02
N VAL A 25 -4.05 25.29 7.35
CA VAL A 25 -3.42 24.10 7.92
C VAL A 25 -2.18 23.79 7.10
N TRP A 26 -1.08 23.54 7.77
CA TRP A 26 0.13 23.01 7.15
C TRP A 26 0.41 21.63 7.73
N VAL A 27 0.44 20.64 6.86
CA VAL A 27 0.78 19.26 7.19
C VAL A 27 2.17 18.98 6.63
N GLU A 28 3.13 18.81 7.53
CA GLU A 28 4.53 18.53 7.20
C GLU A 28 4.79 17.02 7.32
N GLU A 29 5.73 16.53 6.50
CA GLU A 29 6.08 15.10 6.42
C GLU A 29 4.85 14.19 6.25
N ALA A 30 3.96 14.61 5.34
CA ALA A 30 2.64 14.04 5.20
C ALA A 30 2.62 12.61 4.61
N GLN A 31 3.76 12.05 4.15
CA GLN A 31 3.85 10.68 3.64
C GLN A 31 3.40 9.64 4.66
N THR A 32 3.52 9.93 5.96
CA THR A 32 3.12 9.01 7.04
C THR A 32 1.67 9.17 7.51
N VAL A 33 0.91 10.11 6.94
CA VAL A 33 -0.47 10.40 7.37
C VAL A 33 -1.42 9.37 6.80
N SER A 34 -2.16 8.68 7.68
CA SER A 34 -3.10 7.65 7.29
C SER A 34 -4.38 8.19 6.64
N LYS A 35 -5.07 7.36 5.87
CA LYS A 35 -6.38 7.64 5.29
C LYS A 35 -7.36 8.15 6.33
N LYS A 36 -7.45 7.50 7.48
CA LYS A 36 -8.33 7.92 8.58
C LYS A 36 -8.05 9.36 9.01
N SER A 37 -6.78 9.75 9.10
CA SER A 37 -6.40 11.11 9.48
C SER A 37 -6.81 12.13 8.43
N TRP A 38 -6.64 11.82 7.15
CA TRP A 38 -7.13 12.66 6.05
C TRP A 38 -8.65 12.77 6.02
N ASP A 39 -9.36 11.67 6.22
CA ASP A 39 -10.83 11.63 6.21
C ASP A 39 -11.45 12.43 7.38
N ILE A 40 -10.69 12.70 8.44
CA ILE A 40 -11.09 13.58 9.54
C ILE A 40 -10.64 15.02 9.28
N LEU A 41 -9.39 15.25 8.89
CA LEU A 41 -8.83 16.58 8.74
C LEU A 41 -9.53 17.39 7.64
N ILE A 42 -9.64 16.84 6.44
CA ILE A 42 -10.17 17.57 5.28
C ILE A 42 -11.59 18.09 5.52
N PRO A 43 -12.57 17.30 6.00
CA PRO A 43 -13.91 17.81 6.30
C PRO A 43 -13.97 18.76 7.51
N THR A 44 -12.96 18.73 8.40
CA THR A 44 -12.90 19.64 9.53
C THR A 44 -12.53 21.05 9.10
N ILE A 45 -11.68 21.22 8.10
CA ILE A 45 -11.25 22.51 7.57
C ILE A 45 -12.29 22.99 6.55
N ARG A 46 -13.31 23.68 7.07
CA ARG A 46 -14.54 24.05 6.31
C ARG A 46 -14.87 25.55 6.32
N LYS A 47 -14.00 26.38 6.88
CA LYS A 47 -14.16 27.81 6.83
C LYS A 47 -14.01 28.31 5.38
N SER A 48 -14.86 29.21 4.94
CA SER A 48 -14.75 29.77 3.59
C SER A 48 -13.41 30.44 3.37
N GLY A 49 -12.70 30.07 2.29
CA GLY A 49 -11.37 30.56 1.96
C GLY A 49 -10.24 29.94 2.79
N SER A 50 -10.50 28.85 3.51
CA SER A 50 -9.45 28.10 4.20
C SER A 50 -8.60 27.30 3.21
N GLU A 51 -7.34 27.07 3.56
CA GLU A 51 -6.36 26.39 2.74
C GLU A 51 -5.69 25.25 3.54
N VAL A 52 -5.39 24.15 2.85
CA VAL A 52 -4.58 23.04 3.37
C VAL A 52 -3.30 22.94 2.55
N TRP A 53 -2.18 23.10 3.20
CA TRP A 53 -0.85 23.01 2.62
C TRP A 53 -0.22 21.70 3.05
N VAL A 54 0.30 20.96 2.12
CA VAL A 54 0.85 19.61 2.34
C VAL A 54 2.26 19.56 1.79
N THR A 55 3.22 19.17 2.63
CA THR A 55 4.59 18.88 2.20
C THR A 55 4.90 17.41 2.48
N LEU A 56 5.50 16.74 1.51
CA LEU A 56 5.88 15.34 1.63
C LEU A 56 7.13 15.03 0.80
N ASN A 57 7.89 14.08 1.27
CA ASN A 57 8.84 13.33 0.45
C ASN A 57 8.19 11.97 0.18
N PRO A 58 7.88 11.60 -1.06
CA PRO A 58 7.20 10.35 -1.36
C PRO A 58 7.96 9.14 -0.81
N ASP A 59 7.25 8.23 -0.15
CA ASP A 59 7.83 6.96 0.32
C ASP A 59 7.34 5.81 -0.58
N LEU A 60 6.07 5.44 -0.51
CA LEU A 60 5.46 4.46 -1.39
C LEU A 60 4.35 5.10 -2.25
N ASP A 61 4.15 4.58 -3.45
CA ASP A 61 3.05 4.98 -4.31
C ASP A 61 1.67 4.57 -3.74
N THR A 62 1.66 3.57 -2.87
CA THR A 62 0.47 3.10 -2.15
C THR A 62 0.13 3.91 -0.90
N ASP A 63 0.96 4.86 -0.49
CA ASP A 63 0.70 5.71 0.67
C ASP A 63 -0.55 6.56 0.47
N ASP A 64 -1.38 6.67 1.51
CA ASP A 64 -2.67 7.38 1.45
C ASP A 64 -2.53 8.84 0.99
N THR A 65 -1.46 9.51 1.40
CA THR A 65 -1.16 10.89 0.97
C THR A 65 -0.79 10.95 -0.51
N TYR A 66 0.05 10.02 -0.98
CA TYR A 66 0.47 9.97 -2.37
C TYR A 66 -0.72 9.67 -3.28
N THR A 67 -1.47 8.63 -2.97
CA THR A 67 -2.68 8.25 -3.71
C THR A 67 -3.69 9.40 -3.78
N ARG A 68 -3.91 10.11 -2.67
CA ARG A 68 -4.92 11.17 -2.58
C ARG A 68 -4.54 12.45 -3.34
N PHE A 69 -3.29 12.87 -3.25
CA PHE A 69 -2.87 14.20 -3.73
C PHE A 69 -2.00 14.17 -4.99
N ILE A 70 -1.38 13.04 -5.31
CA ILE A 70 -0.50 12.93 -6.49
C ILE A 70 -1.14 12.06 -7.57
N GLU A 71 -1.63 10.87 -7.20
CA GLU A 71 -2.21 9.93 -8.16
C GLU A 71 -3.66 10.33 -8.55
N SER A 72 -4.47 10.70 -7.56
CA SER A 72 -5.88 11.09 -7.74
C SER A 72 -6.16 12.48 -7.14
N PRO A 73 -5.54 13.55 -7.67
CA PRO A 73 -5.61 14.88 -7.08
C PRO A 73 -7.02 15.46 -7.12
N PRO A 74 -7.48 16.14 -6.05
CA PRO A 74 -8.70 16.94 -6.08
C PRO A 74 -8.61 18.05 -7.13
N PRO A 75 -9.75 18.52 -7.69
CA PRO A 75 -9.77 19.48 -8.81
C PRO A 75 -9.16 20.84 -8.48
N ASP A 76 -9.17 21.25 -7.20
CA ASP A 76 -8.63 22.55 -6.75
C ASP A 76 -7.20 22.47 -6.21
N LEU A 77 -6.51 21.33 -6.41
CA LEU A 77 -5.16 21.13 -5.92
C LEU A 77 -4.14 21.79 -6.86
N VAL A 78 -3.19 22.49 -6.27
CA VAL A 78 -1.96 22.95 -6.96
C VAL A 78 -0.79 22.14 -6.42
N ALA A 79 -0.21 21.27 -7.26
CA ALA A 79 0.97 20.49 -6.92
C ALA A 79 2.23 21.12 -7.53
N CYS A 80 3.29 21.22 -6.73
CA CYS A 80 4.60 21.68 -7.18
C CYS A 80 5.66 20.69 -6.68
N LYS A 81 6.42 20.10 -7.60
CA LYS A 81 7.59 19.31 -7.24
C LYS A 81 8.81 20.23 -7.21
N ILE A 82 9.49 20.24 -6.08
CA ILE A 82 10.72 21.00 -5.83
C ILE A 82 11.82 19.98 -5.52
N ASN A 83 12.96 20.11 -6.18
CA ASN A 83 14.07 19.18 -6.02
C ASN A 83 15.36 19.94 -5.61
N TYR A 84 16.44 19.21 -5.35
CA TYR A 84 17.73 19.79 -4.95
C TYR A 84 18.28 20.80 -5.97
N ASN A 85 18.06 20.59 -7.25
CA ASN A 85 18.49 21.50 -8.34
C ASN A 85 17.68 22.80 -8.40
N ASP A 86 16.51 22.85 -7.76
CA ASP A 86 15.69 24.05 -7.63
C ASP A 86 16.10 24.89 -6.39
N ASN A 87 16.98 24.36 -5.54
CA ASN A 87 17.42 25.00 -4.32
C ASN A 87 18.66 25.89 -4.57
N PRO A 88 18.51 27.23 -4.58
CA PRO A 88 19.65 28.13 -4.83
C PRO A 88 20.71 28.14 -3.70
N TRP A 89 20.38 27.55 -2.53
CA TRP A 89 21.30 27.40 -1.40
C TRP A 89 21.84 25.98 -1.26
N PHE A 90 21.77 25.16 -2.31
CA PHE A 90 22.32 23.82 -2.30
C PHE A 90 23.84 23.86 -2.14
N THR A 91 24.37 23.24 -1.08
CA THR A 91 25.77 23.37 -0.69
C THR A 91 26.67 22.32 -1.35
N GLU A 92 28.00 22.62 -1.43
CA GLU A 92 28.99 21.62 -1.88
C GLU A 92 29.02 20.35 -1.00
N VAL A 93 28.67 20.48 0.28
CA VAL A 93 28.59 19.33 1.20
C VAL A 93 27.46 18.40 0.78
N LEU A 94 26.29 18.95 0.50
CA LEU A 94 25.15 18.19 0.00
C LEU A 94 25.41 17.59 -1.38
N GLU A 95 26.10 18.31 -2.26
CA GLU A 95 26.48 17.78 -3.57
C GLU A 95 27.42 16.57 -3.48
N LYS A 96 28.40 16.60 -2.58
CA LYS A 96 29.28 15.44 -2.32
C LYS A 96 28.50 14.24 -1.80
N GLU A 97 27.56 14.45 -0.86
CA GLU A 97 26.71 13.39 -0.34
C GLU A 97 25.79 12.82 -1.43
N ARG A 98 25.21 13.68 -2.26
CA ARG A 98 24.38 13.26 -3.39
C ARG A 98 25.16 12.36 -4.36
N GLN A 99 26.37 12.77 -4.74
CA GLN A 99 27.24 11.98 -5.62
C GLN A 99 27.66 10.67 -4.97
N HIS A 100 27.96 10.70 -3.68
CA HIS A 100 28.26 9.48 -2.91
C HIS A 100 27.06 8.53 -2.88
N CYS A 101 25.88 9.04 -2.61
CA CYS A 101 24.64 8.26 -2.63
C CYS A 101 24.40 7.63 -4.00
N GLN A 102 24.56 8.41 -5.08
CA GLN A 102 24.39 7.93 -6.45
C GLN A 102 25.36 6.78 -6.79
N ALA A 103 26.60 6.87 -6.32
CA ALA A 103 27.63 5.87 -6.59
C ALA A 103 27.47 4.58 -5.74
N THR A 104 27.01 4.72 -4.50
CA THR A 104 27.00 3.61 -3.53
C THR A 104 25.62 3.00 -3.30
N ARG A 105 24.54 3.78 -3.49
CA ARG A 105 23.14 3.39 -3.24
C ARG A 105 22.22 3.87 -4.39
N PRO A 106 22.44 3.42 -5.64
CA PRO A 106 21.70 3.90 -6.79
C PRO A 106 20.18 3.63 -6.70
N LYS A 107 19.75 2.56 -5.99
CA LYS A 107 18.33 2.26 -5.75
C LYS A 107 17.66 3.31 -4.86
N ASP A 108 18.35 3.78 -3.82
CA ASP A 108 17.83 4.78 -2.90
C ASP A 108 17.92 6.19 -3.48
N TYR A 109 18.86 6.43 -4.40
CA TYR A 109 19.13 7.74 -4.97
C TYR A 109 17.87 8.39 -5.57
N GLU A 110 17.10 7.63 -6.32
CA GLU A 110 15.89 8.13 -6.96
C GLU A 110 14.83 8.59 -5.96
N ASN A 111 14.71 7.90 -4.82
CA ASN A 111 13.81 8.31 -3.75
C ASN A 111 14.35 9.51 -2.99
N ILE A 112 15.61 9.43 -2.51
CA ILE A 112 16.20 10.45 -1.63
C ILE A 112 16.42 11.79 -2.36
N TRP A 113 16.88 11.75 -3.62
CA TRP A 113 17.33 12.93 -4.35
C TRP A 113 16.40 13.35 -5.48
N GLU A 114 15.70 12.42 -6.09
CA GLU A 114 14.80 12.71 -7.22
C GLU A 114 13.33 12.75 -6.84
N GLY A 115 12.98 12.46 -5.56
CA GLY A 115 11.61 12.47 -5.05
C GLY A 115 10.68 11.50 -5.78
N LYS A 116 11.21 10.33 -6.15
CA LYS A 116 10.41 9.21 -6.64
C LYS A 116 9.98 8.30 -5.48
N CYS A 117 8.90 7.58 -5.63
CA CYS A 117 8.53 6.55 -4.67
C CYS A 117 9.56 5.43 -4.64
N LYS A 118 9.72 4.79 -3.48
CA LYS A 118 10.50 3.55 -3.35
C LYS A 118 9.81 2.43 -4.10
N ALA A 119 10.58 1.54 -4.67
CA ALA A 119 10.06 0.37 -5.39
C ALA A 119 9.46 -0.69 -4.45
N ALA A 120 9.83 -0.70 -3.18
CA ALA A 120 9.34 -1.62 -2.17
C ALA A 120 9.52 -1.05 -0.75
N VAL A 121 8.81 -1.65 0.21
CA VAL A 121 8.95 -1.35 1.64
C VAL A 121 10.36 -1.71 2.12
N ASP A 122 10.99 -0.85 2.91
CA ASP A 122 12.28 -1.14 3.53
C ASP A 122 12.21 -2.44 4.36
N GLY A 123 13.14 -3.34 4.10
CA GLY A 123 13.18 -4.66 4.76
C GLY A 123 12.28 -5.73 4.14
N ALA A 124 11.61 -5.46 3.02
CA ALA A 124 10.86 -6.47 2.29
C ALA A 124 11.79 -7.60 1.80
N ILE A 125 11.49 -8.85 2.22
CA ILE A 125 12.34 -10.03 1.94
C ILE A 125 12.50 -10.28 0.44
N TYR A 126 11.46 -10.03 -0.35
CA TYR A 126 11.40 -10.33 -1.79
C TYR A 126 11.38 -9.07 -2.66
N ALA A 127 11.89 -7.93 -2.17
CA ALA A 127 11.86 -6.66 -2.90
C ALA A 127 12.53 -6.77 -4.29
N ASP A 128 13.74 -7.30 -4.35
CA ASP A 128 14.49 -7.44 -5.60
C ASP A 128 13.83 -8.44 -6.56
N GLU A 129 13.26 -9.51 -6.05
CA GLU A 129 12.53 -10.51 -6.83
C GLU A 129 11.25 -9.94 -7.45
N ILE A 130 10.52 -9.10 -6.72
CA ILE A 130 9.32 -8.43 -7.21
C ILE A 130 9.68 -7.42 -8.30
N VAL A 131 10.67 -6.56 -8.06
CA VAL A 131 11.15 -5.60 -9.06
C VAL A 131 11.62 -6.33 -10.33
N SER A 132 12.46 -7.36 -10.18
CA SER A 132 12.90 -8.19 -11.30
C SER A 132 11.74 -8.88 -12.04
N SER A 133 10.69 -9.26 -11.31
CA SER A 133 9.50 -9.87 -11.92
C SER A 133 8.70 -8.89 -12.74
N GLN A 134 8.61 -7.64 -12.29
CA GLN A 134 7.96 -6.54 -13.03
C GLN A 134 8.76 -6.17 -14.29
N GLU A 135 10.07 -5.94 -14.16
CA GLU A 135 10.96 -5.59 -15.26
C GLU A 135 10.99 -6.67 -16.35
N ASN A 136 10.95 -7.94 -15.97
CA ASN A 136 10.91 -9.08 -16.89
C ASN A 136 9.50 -9.38 -17.44
N GLY A 137 8.49 -8.54 -17.15
CA GLY A 137 7.12 -8.70 -17.64
C GLY A 137 6.41 -9.94 -17.11
N ARG A 138 6.86 -10.50 -15.98
CA ARG A 138 6.20 -11.63 -15.32
C ARG A 138 4.97 -11.19 -14.53
N VAL A 139 4.95 -9.96 -14.04
CA VAL A 139 3.77 -9.31 -13.43
C VAL A 139 2.96 -8.68 -14.56
N ARG A 140 1.88 -9.35 -14.94
CA ARG A 140 1.02 -8.96 -16.07
C ARG A 140 -0.38 -9.53 -15.88
N ASN A 141 -1.33 -9.12 -16.71
CA ASN A 141 -2.63 -9.78 -16.78
C ASN A 141 -2.46 -11.23 -17.27
N VAL A 142 -2.82 -12.20 -16.42
CA VAL A 142 -2.75 -13.63 -16.71
C VAL A 142 -4.17 -14.16 -16.87
N PRO A 143 -4.59 -14.56 -18.10
CA PRO A 143 -5.94 -15.06 -18.30
C PRO A 143 -6.13 -16.44 -17.69
N TYR A 144 -7.34 -16.71 -17.19
CA TYR A 144 -7.77 -18.05 -16.81
C TYR A 144 -7.91 -18.95 -18.03
N ASP A 145 -7.38 -20.18 -17.94
CA ASP A 145 -7.55 -21.23 -18.94
C ASP A 145 -8.54 -22.29 -18.45
N PRO A 146 -9.75 -22.43 -19.06
CA PRO A 146 -10.76 -23.38 -18.62
C PRO A 146 -10.37 -24.86 -18.78
N LEU A 147 -9.35 -25.16 -19.58
CA LEU A 147 -8.84 -26.52 -19.78
C LEU A 147 -7.92 -26.98 -18.65
N LEU A 148 -7.37 -26.05 -17.87
CA LEU A 148 -6.47 -26.35 -16.76
C LEU A 148 -7.20 -26.35 -15.42
N LYS A 149 -6.76 -27.23 -14.52
CA LYS A 149 -7.23 -27.24 -13.13
C LYS A 149 -6.68 -26.06 -12.36
N VAL A 150 -7.54 -25.40 -11.59
CA VAL A 150 -7.18 -24.32 -10.66
C VAL A 150 -6.75 -24.94 -9.32
N GLN A 151 -5.50 -24.68 -8.95
CA GLN A 151 -5.00 -24.94 -7.60
C GLN A 151 -5.36 -23.74 -6.75
N VAL A 152 -5.96 -23.96 -5.59
CA VAL A 152 -6.33 -22.91 -4.64
C VAL A 152 -5.38 -22.99 -3.46
N VAL A 153 -4.60 -21.94 -3.25
CA VAL A 153 -3.57 -21.89 -2.19
C VAL A 153 -4.04 -20.89 -1.14
N PHE A 154 -4.22 -21.36 0.09
CA PHE A 154 -4.65 -20.56 1.23
C PHE A 154 -3.48 -20.18 2.12
N ASP A 155 -3.49 -18.95 2.59
CA ASP A 155 -2.82 -18.50 3.79
C ASP A 155 -3.91 -18.10 4.80
N LEU A 156 -4.01 -18.84 5.90
CA LEU A 156 -5.13 -18.71 6.83
C LEU A 156 -4.92 -17.55 7.79
N GLY A 157 -5.83 -16.59 7.79
CA GLY A 157 -5.84 -15.45 8.69
C GLY A 157 -7.25 -15.13 9.20
N TRP A 158 -7.33 -14.58 10.41
CA TRP A 158 -8.57 -14.06 10.98
C TRP A 158 -8.47 -12.58 11.35
N ASN A 159 -7.53 -12.23 12.23
CA ASN A 159 -7.21 -10.83 12.57
C ASN A 159 -6.28 -10.20 11.54
N ASP A 160 -5.37 -10.99 11.03
CA ASP A 160 -4.62 -10.74 9.80
C ASP A 160 -5.46 -11.19 8.60
N LYS A 161 -5.05 -10.79 7.42
CA LYS A 161 -5.80 -11.09 6.23
C LYS A 161 -5.71 -12.56 5.84
N MET A 162 -6.86 -13.15 5.51
CA MET A 162 -6.91 -14.36 4.71
C MET A 162 -6.43 -14.06 3.31
N ALA A 163 -5.45 -14.81 2.81
CA ALA A 163 -4.97 -14.68 1.44
C ALA A 163 -5.22 -15.96 0.65
N ILE A 164 -5.81 -15.85 -0.54
CA ILE A 164 -6.11 -16.98 -1.41
C ILE A 164 -5.58 -16.70 -2.80
N SER A 165 -4.62 -17.51 -3.24
CA SER A 165 -4.09 -17.45 -4.60
C SER A 165 -4.73 -18.51 -5.49
N LEU A 166 -5.25 -18.10 -6.66
CA LEU A 166 -5.76 -18.99 -7.69
C LEU A 166 -4.67 -19.22 -8.74
N VAL A 167 -4.21 -20.47 -8.82
CA VAL A 167 -3.00 -20.82 -9.58
C VAL A 167 -3.33 -21.90 -10.61
N GLN A 168 -2.81 -21.74 -11.81
CA GLN A 168 -2.81 -22.78 -12.85
C GLN A 168 -1.38 -23.18 -13.18
N LYS A 169 -1.17 -24.46 -13.40
CA LYS A 169 0.12 -25.00 -13.86
C LYS A 169 0.04 -25.34 -15.33
N GLN A 170 0.92 -24.74 -16.12
CA GLN A 170 1.07 -25.06 -17.53
C GLN A 170 2.54 -25.41 -17.80
N SER A 171 2.82 -26.67 -18.11
CA SER A 171 4.19 -27.18 -18.34
C SER A 171 5.12 -26.84 -17.15
N SER A 172 6.09 -25.95 -17.34
CA SER A 172 7.04 -25.51 -16.31
C SER A 172 6.63 -24.22 -15.61
N GLU A 173 5.50 -23.60 -16.01
CA GLU A 173 5.06 -22.32 -15.43
C GLU A 173 3.98 -22.53 -14.38
N LEU A 174 4.07 -21.77 -13.29
CA LEU A 174 2.98 -21.52 -12.35
C LEU A 174 2.42 -20.13 -12.65
N ARG A 175 1.14 -20.07 -12.94
CA ARG A 175 0.42 -18.84 -13.30
C ARG A 175 -0.56 -18.48 -12.20
N ILE A 176 -0.27 -17.45 -11.42
CA ILE A 176 -1.22 -16.85 -10.47
C ILE A 176 -2.07 -15.87 -11.29
N PHE A 177 -3.33 -16.17 -11.50
CA PHE A 177 -4.22 -15.35 -12.32
C PHE A 177 -5.20 -14.53 -11.51
N GLU A 178 -5.39 -14.88 -10.24
CA GLU A 178 -6.27 -14.16 -9.33
C GLU A 178 -5.78 -14.29 -7.88
N TYR A 179 -6.00 -13.24 -7.11
CA TYR A 179 -5.70 -13.14 -5.69
C TYR A 179 -6.90 -12.58 -4.95
N ILE A 180 -7.26 -13.18 -3.83
CA ILE A 180 -8.35 -12.76 -2.95
C ILE A 180 -7.76 -12.49 -1.58
N GLU A 181 -8.06 -11.32 -1.02
CA GLU A 181 -7.60 -10.91 0.29
C GLU A 181 -8.77 -10.27 1.05
N ASP A 182 -9.04 -10.75 2.25
CA ASP A 182 -10.10 -10.23 3.12
C ASP A 182 -9.79 -10.62 4.57
N ASP A 183 -10.49 -10.06 5.54
CA ASP A 183 -10.36 -10.38 6.95
C ASP A 183 -11.72 -10.61 7.62
N HIS A 184 -11.70 -11.18 8.81
CA HIS A 184 -12.90 -11.40 9.63
C HIS A 184 -14.04 -12.13 8.92
N LYS A 185 -13.72 -13.02 7.95
CA LYS A 185 -14.67 -13.88 7.25
C LYS A 185 -14.43 -15.34 7.58
N THR A 186 -15.51 -16.12 7.59
CA THR A 186 -15.45 -17.56 7.82
C THR A 186 -14.99 -18.34 6.60
N LEU A 187 -14.51 -19.56 6.78
CA LEU A 187 -14.17 -20.45 5.66
C LEU A 187 -15.38 -20.75 4.76
N ASP A 188 -16.59 -20.79 5.32
CA ASP A 188 -17.82 -20.96 4.52
C ASP A 188 -18.04 -19.79 3.56
N TYR A 189 -17.79 -18.55 3.99
CA TYR A 189 -17.81 -17.39 3.11
C TYR A 189 -16.86 -17.57 1.92
N TYR A 190 -15.61 -17.94 2.14
CA TYR A 190 -14.64 -18.13 1.06
C TYR A 190 -15.04 -19.32 0.16
N SER A 191 -15.61 -20.38 0.73
CA SER A 191 -16.16 -21.50 -0.05
C SER A 191 -17.27 -21.03 -1.01
N GLN A 192 -18.15 -20.13 -0.56
CA GLN A 192 -19.20 -19.55 -1.41
C GLN A 192 -18.62 -18.64 -2.48
N VAL A 193 -17.64 -17.80 -2.15
CA VAL A 193 -16.92 -16.94 -3.11
C VAL A 193 -16.27 -17.77 -4.21
N LEU A 194 -15.57 -18.85 -3.84
CA LEU A 194 -14.94 -19.73 -4.82
C LEU A 194 -15.99 -20.46 -5.69
N LYS A 195 -17.06 -20.99 -5.10
CA LYS A 195 -18.14 -21.65 -5.86
C LYS A 195 -18.80 -20.71 -6.86
N ALA A 196 -19.03 -19.45 -6.47
CA ALA A 196 -19.66 -18.44 -7.33
C ALA A 196 -18.82 -18.12 -8.58
N LYS A 197 -17.49 -18.31 -8.55
CA LYS A 197 -16.63 -18.10 -9.71
C LYS A 197 -16.79 -19.18 -10.80
N GLY A 198 -17.31 -20.36 -10.49
CA GLY A 198 -17.57 -21.43 -11.45
C GLY A 198 -16.33 -21.96 -12.18
N LEU A 199 -15.16 -21.93 -11.53
CA LEU A 199 -13.90 -22.35 -12.11
C LEU A 199 -13.71 -23.86 -12.06
N ASN A 200 -12.80 -24.39 -12.91
CA ASN A 200 -12.44 -25.79 -12.94
C ASN A 200 -11.44 -26.14 -11.83
N TYR A 201 -11.94 -26.29 -10.60
CA TYR A 201 -11.10 -26.50 -9.43
C TYR A 201 -10.38 -27.86 -9.42
N GLY A 202 -9.15 -27.86 -8.94
CA GLY A 202 -8.31 -29.02 -8.66
C GLY A 202 -8.12 -29.21 -7.15
N THR A 203 -6.87 -29.08 -6.67
CA THR A 203 -6.51 -29.26 -5.28
C THR A 203 -6.58 -27.94 -4.51
N LEU A 204 -7.09 -28.00 -3.26
CA LEU A 204 -6.99 -26.93 -2.29
C LEU A 204 -5.77 -27.20 -1.39
N TRP A 205 -4.90 -26.22 -1.28
CA TRP A 205 -3.69 -26.29 -0.47
C TRP A 205 -3.88 -25.40 0.74
N LEU A 206 -3.82 -26.00 1.91
CA LEU A 206 -3.88 -25.31 3.20
C LEU A 206 -2.49 -25.29 3.82
N PRO A 207 -2.13 -24.27 4.62
CA PRO A 207 -0.90 -24.28 5.40
C PRO A 207 -0.95 -25.40 6.47
N HIS A 208 0.19 -25.67 7.11
CA HIS A 208 0.33 -26.77 8.07
C HIS A 208 -0.62 -26.65 9.27
N ASP A 209 -0.97 -25.44 9.67
CA ASP A 209 -1.94 -25.16 10.75
C ASP A 209 -3.40 -25.40 10.35
N GLY A 210 -3.70 -25.52 9.06
CA GLY A 210 -5.02 -25.91 8.57
C GLY A 210 -5.48 -27.31 9.05
N ALA A 211 -4.55 -28.14 9.51
CA ALA A 211 -4.84 -29.43 10.15
C ALA A 211 -5.20 -29.30 11.65
N ASN A 212 -4.95 -28.15 12.27
CA ASN A 212 -5.22 -27.94 13.69
C ASN A 212 -6.74 -27.92 13.94
N LYS A 213 -7.16 -28.62 14.98
CA LYS A 213 -8.57 -28.64 15.37
C LYS A 213 -8.93 -27.41 16.17
N ASP A 214 -9.99 -26.74 15.78
CA ASP A 214 -10.58 -25.65 16.56
C ASP A 214 -11.11 -26.19 17.90
N PHE A 215 -10.74 -25.53 18.99
CA PHE A 215 -11.08 -25.96 20.35
C PHE A 215 -12.57 -25.97 20.64
N LYS A 216 -13.36 -25.11 19.96
CA LYS A 216 -14.82 -25.02 20.18
C LYS A 216 -15.62 -26.03 19.35
N THR A 217 -15.17 -26.26 18.12
CA THR A 217 -15.91 -27.09 17.15
C THR A 217 -15.35 -28.51 17.05
N GLY A 218 -14.12 -28.74 17.48
CA GLY A 218 -13.39 -30.00 17.31
C GLY A 218 -13.04 -30.33 15.84
N LYS A 219 -13.34 -29.44 14.89
CA LYS A 219 -13.08 -29.62 13.47
C LYS A 219 -11.82 -28.83 13.04
N SER A 220 -11.14 -29.32 12.03
CA SER A 220 -10.06 -28.62 11.38
C SER A 220 -10.56 -27.84 10.15
N ALA A 221 -9.74 -26.94 9.61
CA ALA A 221 -10.03 -26.25 8.35
C ALA A 221 -10.09 -27.23 7.15
N GLN A 222 -9.56 -28.45 7.30
CA GLN A 222 -9.60 -29.51 6.28
C GLN A 222 -10.92 -30.29 6.26
N GLU A 223 -11.66 -30.30 7.36
CA GLU A 223 -12.96 -30.97 7.52
C GLU A 223 -14.13 -30.05 7.15
#